data_03bfe15174ae48873eefc8c18494b25d
#
_entry.id   03bfe15174ae48873eefc8c18494b25d
#
_cell.length_a   1.000
_cell.length_b   1.000
_cell.length_c   1.000
_cell.angle_alpha   90.00
_cell.angle_beta   90.00
_cell.angle_gamma   90.00
#
_symmetry.space_group_name_H-M   'P 1'
#
loop_
_entity.id
_entity.type
_entity.pdbx_description
1 polymer ?
#
loop_
_entity_poly.entity_id
_entity_poly.type
_entity_poly.pdbx_seq_one_letter_code
_entity_poly.pdbx_strand_id
1 'polypeptide(L)'
;FNRGAARSPGGRAIIALPSTAQNGTRSRIVSTLTSGAGVVVTRGSAHYVVTEYGVAYLHGKSVQERAMALISVAHPKFREQLLREAIEYKYVHPEKADVEGRIFIGPKELHTTMLLDDGTLITFRPIHPTDEPRTRDLFYALSQETVYYRYMSHMKRIPRKQIQNFVYIDHRNEVAIVATLPEAYGEDIIAVGRYYLDPKTNRAEVAFVVRDDWQNRGIGTFMLKHLTNIAKRNAIAGFTAEVLRENRRMQAVFHHSGLKVRSQLVEGV
;
A
#
# COMPACT_ATOMS: atom_id res chain seq x y z
N PHE A 1 -21.93 -0.61 -23.89
CA PHE A 1 -20.70 -1.38 -24.03
C PHE A 1 -20.10 -1.74 -22.65
N ASN A 2 -19.68 -0.77 -21.83
CA ASN A 2 -19.08 -1.02 -20.50
C ASN A 2 -19.93 -1.87 -19.54
N ARG A 3 -21.26 -1.64 -19.53
CA ARG A 3 -22.18 -2.43 -18.70
C ARG A 3 -22.25 -3.91 -19.15
N GLY A 4 -22.18 -4.16 -20.45
CA GLY A 4 -22.14 -5.51 -21.00
C GLY A 4 -20.83 -6.22 -20.64
N ALA A 5 -19.68 -5.53 -20.83
CA ALA A 5 -18.37 -6.04 -20.45
C ALA A 5 -18.26 -6.38 -18.95
N ALA A 6 -18.86 -5.54 -18.09
CA ALA A 6 -18.84 -5.77 -16.64
C ALA A 6 -19.73 -6.93 -16.16
N ARG A 7 -20.75 -7.32 -16.96
CA ARG A 7 -21.72 -8.37 -16.62
C ARG A 7 -21.42 -9.72 -17.27
N SER A 8 -20.58 -9.75 -18.29
CA SER A 8 -20.18 -11.00 -18.93
C SER A 8 -19.30 -11.85 -18.01
N PRO A 9 -19.39 -13.17 -18.03
CA PRO A 9 -18.51 -14.03 -17.25
C PRO A 9 -17.05 -13.73 -17.54
N GLY A 10 -16.26 -13.40 -16.50
CA GLY A 10 -14.85 -12.97 -16.63
C GLY A 10 -14.62 -11.61 -17.27
N GLY A 11 -15.68 -10.90 -17.67
CA GLY A 11 -15.60 -9.60 -18.32
C GLY A 11 -15.13 -8.47 -17.41
N ARG A 12 -14.42 -7.51 -17.99
CA ARG A 12 -13.89 -6.34 -17.26
C ARG A 12 -14.19 -5.06 -18.03
N ALA A 13 -14.80 -4.06 -17.38
CA ALA A 13 -15.05 -2.75 -17.94
C ALA A 13 -13.81 -1.87 -17.73
N ILE A 14 -12.99 -1.73 -18.77
CA ILE A 14 -11.72 -0.99 -18.72
C ILE A 14 -11.83 0.27 -19.55
N ILE A 15 -11.41 1.39 -18.98
CA ILE A 15 -11.21 2.68 -19.65
C ILE A 15 -9.69 2.92 -19.69
N ALA A 16 -9.08 2.79 -20.86
CA ALA A 16 -7.68 3.05 -21.07
C ALA A 16 -7.48 4.41 -21.75
N LEU A 17 -6.60 5.24 -21.21
CA LEU A 17 -6.30 6.57 -21.73
C LEU A 17 -4.87 7.00 -21.35
N PRO A 18 -4.18 7.81 -22.17
CA PRO A 18 -2.99 8.52 -21.74
C PRO A 18 -3.34 9.45 -20.57
N SER A 19 -2.48 9.55 -19.55
CA SER A 19 -2.74 10.40 -18.38
C SER A 19 -2.80 11.89 -18.72
N THR A 20 -2.20 12.29 -19.86
CA THR A 20 -2.12 13.69 -20.31
C THR A 20 -2.68 13.89 -21.70
N ALA A 21 -2.99 15.15 -22.00
CA ALA A 21 -3.38 15.66 -23.31
C ALA A 21 -2.54 16.90 -23.67
N GLN A 22 -2.66 17.38 -24.92
CA GLN A 22 -2.02 18.59 -25.40
C GLN A 22 -0.50 18.61 -25.12
N ASN A 23 0.20 17.59 -25.61
CA ASN A 23 1.66 17.44 -25.42
C ASN A 23 2.07 17.50 -23.93
N GLY A 24 1.25 16.91 -23.05
CA GLY A 24 1.55 16.82 -21.63
C GLY A 24 1.17 18.06 -20.83
N THR A 25 0.53 19.09 -21.40
CA THR A 25 0.17 20.32 -20.68
C THR A 25 -1.11 20.20 -19.87
N ARG A 26 -1.99 19.23 -20.15
CA ARG A 26 -3.26 19.02 -19.44
C ARG A 26 -3.37 17.60 -18.94
N SER A 27 -3.92 17.44 -17.73
CA SER A 27 -4.30 16.14 -17.19
C SER A 27 -5.61 15.64 -17.83
N ARG A 28 -5.68 14.33 -18.14
CA ARG A 28 -6.95 13.66 -18.50
C ARG A 28 -7.67 13.11 -17.28
N ILE A 29 -6.96 12.95 -16.17
CA ILE A 29 -7.58 12.72 -14.86
C ILE A 29 -7.92 14.09 -14.29
N VAL A 30 -9.19 14.31 -14.00
CA VAL A 30 -9.69 15.61 -13.54
C VAL A 30 -10.61 15.43 -12.33
N SER A 31 -10.64 16.40 -11.46
CA SER A 31 -11.49 16.42 -10.25
C SER A 31 -12.98 16.55 -10.62
N THR A 32 -13.28 17.35 -11.65
CA THR A 32 -14.63 17.54 -12.20
C THR A 32 -14.58 17.53 -13.72
N LEU A 33 -15.65 17.09 -14.35
CA LEU A 33 -15.79 17.21 -15.81
C LEU A 33 -15.98 18.68 -16.19
N THR A 34 -15.53 19.03 -17.39
CA THR A 34 -15.77 20.37 -17.95
C THR A 34 -17.26 20.67 -17.95
N SER A 35 -17.63 21.92 -17.59
CA SER A 35 -19.02 22.35 -17.61
C SER A 35 -19.65 22.07 -18.97
N GLY A 36 -20.84 21.47 -18.97
CA GLY A 36 -21.55 21.06 -20.19
C GLY A 36 -21.12 19.74 -20.80
N ALA A 37 -20.09 19.05 -20.27
CA ALA A 37 -19.70 17.74 -20.74
C ALA A 37 -20.73 16.66 -20.35
N GLY A 38 -21.10 15.83 -21.32
CA GLY A 38 -22.01 14.70 -21.10
C GLY A 38 -21.31 13.55 -20.34
N VAL A 39 -22.02 12.94 -19.39
CA VAL A 39 -21.56 11.76 -18.68
C VAL A 39 -21.95 10.50 -19.44
N VAL A 40 -21.06 9.98 -20.28
CA VAL A 40 -21.31 8.76 -21.07
C VAL A 40 -21.18 7.51 -20.23
N VAL A 41 -20.15 7.45 -19.36
CA VAL A 41 -19.92 6.33 -18.44
C VAL A 41 -20.16 6.81 -17.01
N THR A 42 -21.21 6.29 -16.38
CA THR A 42 -21.55 6.66 -15.01
C THR A 42 -20.56 6.08 -14.01
N ARG A 43 -20.52 6.64 -12.80
CA ARG A 43 -19.68 6.20 -11.67
C ARG A 43 -19.82 4.70 -11.40
N GLY A 44 -21.04 4.15 -11.47
CA GLY A 44 -21.28 2.73 -11.22
C GLY A 44 -20.82 1.79 -12.35
N SER A 45 -20.55 2.33 -13.54
CA SER A 45 -20.15 1.53 -14.72
C SER A 45 -18.65 1.64 -15.03
N ALA A 46 -17.92 2.57 -14.40
CA ALA A 46 -16.47 2.70 -14.53
C ALA A 46 -15.79 1.79 -13.50
N HIS A 47 -15.30 0.61 -13.93
CA HIS A 47 -14.66 -0.36 -13.04
C HIS A 47 -13.15 -0.19 -12.99
N TYR A 48 -12.49 -0.08 -14.14
CA TYR A 48 -11.04 0.08 -14.26
C TYR A 48 -10.70 1.31 -15.07
N VAL A 49 -9.73 2.07 -14.63
CA VAL A 49 -9.07 3.12 -15.40
C VAL A 49 -7.59 2.79 -15.49
N VAL A 50 -7.06 2.76 -16.72
CA VAL A 50 -5.67 2.40 -17.01
C VAL A 50 -4.98 3.59 -17.66
N THR A 51 -3.80 3.93 -17.17
CA THR A 51 -2.89 4.89 -17.77
C THR A 51 -1.48 4.29 -17.83
N GLU A 52 -0.53 5.02 -18.39
CA GLU A 52 0.89 4.64 -18.37
C GLU A 52 1.50 4.60 -16.94
N TYR A 53 0.76 5.07 -15.92
CA TYR A 53 1.19 5.06 -14.53
C TYR A 53 0.53 3.96 -13.70
N GLY A 54 -0.30 3.11 -14.29
CA GLY A 54 -0.89 1.96 -13.62
C GLY A 54 -2.38 1.78 -13.85
N VAL A 55 -2.98 0.97 -12.99
CA VAL A 55 -4.39 0.56 -13.05
C VAL A 55 -5.12 1.00 -11.78
N ALA A 56 -6.15 1.80 -11.94
CA ALA A 56 -7.07 2.18 -10.86
C ALA A 56 -8.33 1.30 -10.91
N TYR A 57 -8.57 0.50 -9.89
CA TYR A 57 -9.83 -0.25 -9.72
C TYR A 57 -10.82 0.60 -8.94
N LEU A 58 -12.00 0.86 -9.50
CA LEU A 58 -12.97 1.82 -8.98
C LEU A 58 -14.30 1.21 -8.54
N HIS A 59 -14.58 -0.05 -8.89
CA HIS A 59 -15.87 -0.68 -8.58
C HIS A 59 -15.99 -0.97 -7.08
N GLY A 60 -17.17 -0.67 -6.52
CA GLY A 60 -17.44 -0.88 -5.09
C GLY A 60 -16.70 0.06 -4.14
N LYS A 61 -15.95 1.05 -4.65
CA LYS A 61 -15.19 2.01 -3.85
C LYS A 61 -16.01 3.26 -3.53
N SER A 62 -15.76 3.84 -2.35
CA SER A 62 -16.26 5.16 -1.94
C SER A 62 -15.71 6.27 -2.84
N VAL A 63 -16.28 7.47 -2.78
CA VAL A 63 -15.80 8.64 -3.55
C VAL A 63 -14.35 8.95 -3.21
N GLN A 64 -13.99 8.91 -1.93
CA GLN A 64 -12.62 9.14 -1.47
C GLN A 64 -11.64 8.13 -2.06
N GLU A 65 -11.94 6.83 -1.95
CA GLU A 65 -11.09 5.77 -2.50
C GLU A 65 -10.94 5.86 -4.02
N ARG A 66 -12.01 6.26 -4.71
CA ARG A 66 -11.99 6.48 -6.16
C ARG A 66 -11.12 7.67 -6.54
N ALA A 67 -11.23 8.79 -5.81
CA ALA A 67 -10.40 9.97 -6.02
C ALA A 67 -8.92 9.61 -5.85
N MET A 68 -8.58 8.92 -4.77
CA MET A 68 -7.22 8.47 -4.49
C MET A 68 -6.67 7.52 -5.57
N ALA A 69 -7.47 6.53 -5.97
CA ALA A 69 -7.09 5.59 -7.02
C ALA A 69 -6.84 6.30 -8.36
N LEU A 70 -7.65 7.31 -8.72
CA LEU A 70 -7.47 8.09 -9.95
C LEU A 70 -6.23 9.00 -9.86
N ILE A 71 -6.01 9.66 -8.71
CA ILE A 71 -4.81 10.49 -8.49
C ILE A 71 -3.54 9.64 -8.64
N SER A 72 -3.54 8.39 -8.14
CA SER A 72 -2.38 7.51 -8.23
C SER A 72 -1.96 7.16 -9.66
N VAL A 73 -2.92 7.10 -10.59
CA VAL A 73 -2.66 6.81 -12.02
C VAL A 73 -2.60 8.07 -12.89
N ALA A 74 -2.74 9.26 -12.30
CA ALA A 74 -2.51 10.52 -13.00
C ALA A 74 -1.00 10.76 -13.23
N HIS A 75 -0.67 11.63 -14.20
CA HIS A 75 0.70 12.05 -14.42
C HIS A 75 1.26 12.74 -13.14
N PRO A 76 2.48 12.40 -12.68
CA PRO A 76 3.02 12.88 -11.39
C PRO A 76 2.91 14.39 -11.18
N LYS A 77 3.18 15.20 -12.21
CA LYS A 77 3.14 16.67 -12.10
C LYS A 77 1.77 17.25 -11.75
N PHE A 78 0.67 16.49 -11.96
CA PHE A 78 -0.68 16.96 -11.67
C PHE A 78 -1.27 16.40 -10.39
N ARG A 79 -0.60 15.42 -9.75
CA ARG A 79 -1.16 14.71 -8.59
C ARG A 79 -1.42 15.63 -7.41
N GLU A 80 -0.48 16.53 -7.14
CA GLU A 80 -0.62 17.51 -6.04
C GLU A 80 -1.79 18.46 -6.27
N GLN A 81 -1.95 18.98 -7.49
CA GLN A 81 -3.10 19.81 -7.86
C GLN A 81 -4.41 19.06 -7.71
N LEU A 82 -4.50 17.84 -8.27
CA LEU A 82 -5.70 17.01 -8.20
C LEU A 82 -6.09 16.68 -6.77
N LEU A 83 -5.09 16.51 -5.89
CA LEU A 83 -5.35 16.29 -4.49
C LEU A 83 -5.91 17.53 -3.79
N ARG A 84 -5.32 18.72 -4.02
CA ARG A 84 -5.86 19.97 -3.47
C ARG A 84 -7.31 20.17 -3.88
N GLU A 85 -7.61 19.97 -5.17
CA GLU A 85 -8.96 20.03 -5.69
C GLU A 85 -9.89 18.98 -5.05
N ALA A 86 -9.41 17.74 -4.85
CA ALA A 86 -10.19 16.69 -4.20
C ALA A 86 -10.53 17.01 -2.74
N ILE A 87 -9.65 17.71 -2.03
CA ILE A 87 -9.90 18.21 -0.67
C ILE A 87 -10.90 19.36 -0.69
N GLU A 88 -10.73 20.32 -1.59
CA GLU A 88 -11.62 21.47 -1.77
C GLU A 88 -13.06 21.01 -2.07
N TYR A 89 -13.23 20.02 -2.96
CA TYR A 89 -14.53 19.42 -3.26
C TYR A 89 -15.00 18.42 -2.19
N LYS A 90 -14.27 18.26 -1.09
CA LYS A 90 -14.59 17.33 0.02
C LYS A 90 -14.69 15.87 -0.43
N TYR A 91 -14.01 15.49 -1.49
CA TYR A 91 -13.88 14.09 -1.91
C TYR A 91 -12.89 13.33 -1.03
N VAL A 92 -11.87 14.03 -0.52
CA VAL A 92 -10.85 13.51 0.38
C VAL A 92 -10.84 14.34 1.65
N HIS A 93 -10.80 13.67 2.81
CA HIS A 93 -10.76 14.37 4.10
C HIS A 93 -9.37 14.98 4.34
N PRO A 94 -9.26 16.25 4.81
CA PRO A 94 -7.97 16.92 5.04
C PRO A 94 -7.01 16.15 5.98
N GLU A 95 -7.54 15.43 6.98
CA GLU A 95 -6.74 14.60 7.90
C GLU A 95 -6.06 13.40 7.21
N LYS A 96 -6.46 13.07 5.99
CA LYS A 96 -5.83 12.02 5.16
C LYS A 96 -4.77 12.59 4.20
N ALA A 97 -4.69 13.92 4.10
CA ALA A 97 -3.59 14.64 3.51
C ALA A 97 -2.63 15.06 4.64
N ASP A 98 -1.32 15.09 4.37
CA ASP A 98 -0.41 15.63 5.37
C ASP A 98 -0.72 17.12 5.65
N VAL A 99 -0.09 17.69 6.69
CA VAL A 99 -0.31 19.08 7.13
C VAL A 99 -0.10 20.11 6.01
N GLU A 100 0.56 19.74 4.91
CA GLU A 100 0.81 20.58 3.73
C GLU A 100 -0.10 20.23 2.54
N GLY A 101 -1.08 19.34 2.70
CA GLY A 101 -1.96 18.88 1.63
C GLY A 101 -1.30 17.93 0.63
N ARG A 102 -0.17 17.33 0.97
CA ARG A 102 0.53 16.37 0.12
C ARG A 102 0.13 14.94 0.47
N ILE A 103 -0.50 14.24 -0.44
CA ILE A 103 -0.53 12.77 -0.36
C ILE A 103 0.79 12.26 -0.91
N PHE A 104 1.60 11.67 -0.05
CA PHE A 104 2.75 10.92 -0.50
C PHE A 104 2.28 9.62 -1.15
N ILE A 105 2.28 9.61 -2.47
CA ILE A 105 2.33 8.37 -3.24
C ILE A 105 3.79 7.95 -3.20
N GLY A 106 4.18 7.31 -2.16
CA GLY A 106 5.49 6.87 -1.71
C GLY A 106 6.72 7.33 -2.50
N PRO A 107 7.75 7.82 -1.82
CA PRO A 107 8.97 8.29 -2.48
C PRO A 107 9.60 7.15 -3.31
N LYS A 108 10.05 7.45 -4.53
CA LYS A 108 10.76 6.49 -5.40
C LYS A 108 11.99 5.89 -4.71
N GLU A 109 12.58 6.63 -3.78
CA GLU A 109 13.76 6.25 -2.99
C GLU A 109 13.51 5.07 -2.05
N LEU A 110 12.24 4.73 -1.81
CA LEU A 110 11.85 3.57 -1.00
C LEU A 110 11.67 2.30 -1.84
N HIS A 111 11.86 2.38 -3.16
CA HIS A 111 11.80 1.21 -4.03
C HIS A 111 13.14 0.46 -3.99
N THR A 112 13.06 -0.87 -3.93
CA THR A 112 14.21 -1.77 -4.10
C THR A 112 13.73 -3.12 -4.64
N THR A 113 14.65 -3.98 -5.01
CA THR A 113 14.34 -5.32 -5.50
C THR A 113 15.20 -6.36 -4.79
N MET A 114 14.70 -7.58 -4.73
CA MET A 114 15.39 -8.75 -4.23
C MET A 114 15.28 -9.86 -5.27
N LEU A 115 16.42 -10.41 -5.68
CA LEU A 115 16.48 -11.59 -6.53
C LEU A 115 16.64 -12.83 -5.64
N LEU A 116 15.73 -13.78 -5.76
CA LEU A 116 15.84 -15.07 -5.08
C LEU A 116 16.76 -16.04 -5.85
N ASP A 117 17.22 -17.09 -5.20
CA ASP A 117 18.09 -18.11 -5.79
C ASP A 117 17.44 -18.86 -6.97
N ASP A 118 16.11 -18.93 -6.99
CA ASP A 118 15.33 -19.52 -8.08
C ASP A 118 15.09 -18.56 -9.27
N GLY A 119 15.70 -17.38 -9.24
CA GLY A 119 15.56 -16.36 -10.28
C GLY A 119 14.33 -15.47 -10.13
N THR A 120 13.50 -15.65 -9.11
CA THR A 120 12.33 -14.81 -8.87
C THR A 120 12.74 -13.41 -8.42
N LEU A 121 12.30 -12.39 -9.14
CA LEU A 121 12.51 -10.99 -8.79
C LEU A 121 11.33 -10.45 -7.98
N ILE A 122 11.58 -10.07 -6.73
CA ILE A 122 10.60 -9.45 -5.84
C ILE A 122 10.84 -7.95 -5.81
N THR A 123 9.78 -7.17 -6.02
CA THR A 123 9.82 -5.71 -5.91
C THR A 123 9.32 -5.27 -4.54
N PHE A 124 10.10 -4.42 -3.86
CA PHE A 124 9.71 -3.76 -2.62
C PHE A 124 9.41 -2.30 -2.93
N ARG A 125 8.22 -1.86 -2.58
CA ARG A 125 7.77 -0.48 -2.81
C ARG A 125 6.86 0.01 -1.68
N PRO A 126 6.72 1.34 -1.53
CA PRO A 126 5.70 1.89 -0.64
C PRO A 126 4.31 1.35 -0.96
N ILE A 127 3.51 1.13 0.10
CA ILE A 127 2.11 0.77 -0.07
C ILE A 127 1.33 1.95 -0.64
N HIS A 128 0.37 1.67 -1.51
CA HIS A 128 -0.50 2.65 -2.15
C HIS A 128 -1.95 2.49 -1.70
N PRO A 129 -2.75 3.56 -1.69
CA PRO A 129 -4.20 3.44 -1.45
C PRO A 129 -4.92 2.45 -2.39
N THR A 130 -4.39 2.27 -3.61
CA THR A 130 -4.92 1.29 -4.57
C THR A 130 -4.60 -0.16 -4.21
N ASP A 131 -3.75 -0.39 -3.22
CA ASP A 131 -3.41 -1.74 -2.73
C ASP A 131 -4.44 -2.28 -1.72
N GLU A 132 -5.51 -1.54 -1.40
CA GLU A 132 -6.55 -2.01 -0.48
C GLU A 132 -7.06 -3.42 -0.83
N PRO A 133 -7.46 -3.72 -2.09
CA PRO A 133 -7.90 -5.08 -2.44
C PRO A 133 -6.80 -6.13 -2.24
N ARG A 134 -5.57 -5.84 -2.69
CA ARG A 134 -4.42 -6.76 -2.58
C ARG A 134 -4.00 -7.00 -1.13
N THR A 135 -4.04 -5.95 -0.30
CA THR A 135 -3.76 -6.06 1.15
C THR A 135 -4.80 -6.93 1.84
N ARG A 136 -6.06 -6.83 1.44
CA ARG A 136 -7.13 -7.72 1.90
C ARG A 136 -6.89 -9.15 1.44
N ASP A 137 -6.54 -9.34 0.17
CA ASP A 137 -6.30 -10.65 -0.41
C ASP A 137 -5.09 -11.33 0.27
N LEU A 138 -4.02 -10.58 0.56
CA LEU A 138 -2.92 -11.05 1.39
C LEU A 138 -3.43 -11.52 2.77
N PHE A 139 -4.24 -10.71 3.47
CA PHE A 139 -4.74 -11.09 4.80
C PHE A 139 -5.49 -12.43 4.78
N TYR A 140 -6.34 -12.66 3.76
CA TYR A 140 -7.10 -13.90 3.64
C TYR A 140 -6.27 -15.09 3.13
N ALA A 141 -5.10 -14.85 2.55
CA ALA A 141 -4.14 -15.87 2.15
C ALA A 141 -3.23 -16.34 3.29
N LEU A 142 -3.22 -15.63 4.44
CA LEU A 142 -2.43 -16.02 5.61
C LEU A 142 -3.09 -17.18 6.35
N SER A 143 -2.26 -18.08 6.90
CA SER A 143 -2.72 -19.08 7.87
C SER A 143 -3.23 -18.43 9.16
N GLN A 144 -4.07 -19.12 9.89
CA GLN A 144 -4.56 -18.64 11.19
C GLN A 144 -3.42 -18.43 12.20
N GLU A 145 -2.37 -19.25 12.11
CA GLU A 145 -1.15 -19.12 12.93
C GLU A 145 -0.41 -17.81 12.59
N THR A 146 -0.21 -17.52 11.29
CA THR A 146 0.46 -16.29 10.84
C THR A 146 -0.36 -15.05 11.20
N VAL A 147 -1.70 -15.10 11.09
CA VAL A 147 -2.59 -14.03 11.54
C VAL A 147 -2.44 -13.81 13.05
N TYR A 148 -2.46 -14.88 13.85
CA TYR A 148 -2.29 -14.79 15.29
C TYR A 148 -0.93 -14.19 15.67
N TYR A 149 0.16 -14.66 15.06
CA TYR A 149 1.49 -14.11 15.32
C TYR A 149 1.64 -12.64 14.94
N ARG A 150 0.91 -12.19 13.89
CA ARG A 150 1.00 -10.81 13.41
C ARG A 150 0.13 -9.84 14.21
N TYR A 151 -1.05 -10.25 14.63
CA TYR A 151 -2.07 -9.39 15.25
C TYR A 151 -2.30 -9.70 16.72
N MET A 152 -1.63 -10.71 17.28
CA MET A 152 -1.80 -11.22 18.66
C MET A 152 -3.27 -11.52 19.00
N SER A 153 -4.04 -11.86 17.97
CA SER A 153 -5.48 -12.11 18.06
C SER A 153 -5.94 -13.08 16.96
N HIS A 154 -6.87 -13.95 17.32
CA HIS A 154 -7.51 -14.86 16.38
C HIS A 154 -8.56 -14.11 15.53
N MET A 155 -8.12 -13.49 14.47
CA MET A 155 -8.96 -12.73 13.55
C MET A 155 -9.38 -13.59 12.35
N LYS A 156 -10.68 -13.87 12.21
CA LYS A 156 -11.23 -14.53 11.02
C LYS A 156 -11.58 -13.54 9.90
N ARG A 157 -11.75 -12.26 10.25
CA ARG A 157 -12.11 -11.18 9.33
C ARG A 157 -11.39 -9.91 9.74
N ILE A 158 -10.96 -9.15 8.73
CA ILE A 158 -10.39 -7.83 8.93
C ILE A 158 -11.44 -6.77 8.57
N PRO A 159 -11.77 -5.82 9.47
CA PRO A 159 -12.69 -4.74 9.18
C PRO A 159 -12.16 -3.86 8.03
N ARG A 160 -13.05 -3.44 7.12
CA ARG A 160 -12.66 -2.59 5.98
C ARG A 160 -11.94 -1.32 6.43
N LYS A 161 -12.41 -0.68 7.49
CA LYS A 161 -11.77 0.53 8.06
C LYS A 161 -10.31 0.27 8.46
N GLN A 162 -10.01 -0.91 8.98
CA GLN A 162 -8.64 -1.28 9.35
C GLN A 162 -7.75 -1.46 8.12
N ILE A 163 -8.26 -2.11 7.05
CA ILE A 163 -7.51 -2.22 5.78
C ILE A 163 -7.26 -0.82 5.19
N GLN A 164 -8.25 0.06 5.22
CA GLN A 164 -8.08 1.44 4.76
C GLN A 164 -6.99 2.17 5.55
N ASN A 165 -6.97 2.05 6.87
CA ASN A 165 -5.90 2.63 7.68
C ASN A 165 -4.53 2.05 7.31
N PHE A 166 -4.46 0.80 6.83
CA PHE A 166 -3.19 0.19 6.43
C PHE A 166 -2.63 0.74 5.12
N VAL A 167 -3.46 1.28 4.23
CA VAL A 167 -3.03 1.77 2.90
C VAL A 167 -3.01 3.30 2.79
N TYR A 168 -3.69 4.02 3.71
CA TYR A 168 -3.70 5.49 3.76
C TYR A 168 -2.73 5.98 4.84
N ILE A 169 -1.45 6.07 4.50
CA ILE A 169 -0.37 6.45 5.42
C ILE A 169 0.41 7.67 4.89
N ASP A 170 1.12 8.38 5.79
CA ASP A 170 1.84 9.60 5.47
C ASP A 170 3.27 9.39 4.96
N HIS A 171 3.81 8.18 5.08
CA HIS A 171 5.20 7.81 4.77
C HIS A 171 6.27 8.63 5.50
N ARG A 172 5.93 9.29 6.60
CA ARG A 172 6.83 10.04 7.49
C ARG A 172 6.87 9.43 8.88
N ASN A 173 5.74 9.57 9.61
CA ASN A 173 5.58 8.98 10.94
C ASN A 173 5.23 7.49 10.84
N GLU A 174 4.57 7.12 9.76
CA GLU A 174 4.27 5.75 9.40
C GLU A 174 4.84 5.44 8.01
N VAL A 175 5.65 4.40 7.92
CA VAL A 175 6.14 3.87 6.64
C VAL A 175 5.65 2.43 6.48
N ALA A 176 5.09 2.11 5.34
CA ALA A 176 4.74 0.75 4.97
C ALA A 176 5.27 0.40 3.58
N ILE A 177 5.94 -0.74 3.51
CA ILE A 177 6.52 -1.32 2.31
C ILE A 177 5.80 -2.62 2.01
N VAL A 178 5.41 -2.82 0.77
CA VAL A 178 4.91 -4.10 0.25
C VAL A 178 5.99 -4.79 -0.56
N ALA A 179 6.06 -6.11 -0.46
CA ALA A 179 6.81 -6.95 -1.39
C ALA A 179 5.83 -7.52 -2.40
N THR A 180 6.11 -7.33 -3.69
CA THR A 180 5.20 -7.68 -4.77
C THR A 180 5.87 -8.57 -5.80
N LEU A 181 5.04 -9.40 -6.42
CA LEU A 181 5.37 -10.19 -7.61
C LEU A 181 4.54 -9.69 -8.79
N PRO A 182 5.10 -9.69 -10.01
CA PRO A 182 4.33 -9.39 -11.21
C PRO A 182 3.27 -10.48 -11.45
N GLU A 183 2.06 -10.05 -11.79
CA GLU A 183 0.98 -10.90 -12.27
C GLU A 183 0.53 -10.49 -13.67
N ALA A 184 -0.23 -11.34 -14.34
CA ALA A 184 -0.75 -11.08 -15.70
C ALA A 184 -1.52 -9.74 -15.81
N TYR A 185 -2.12 -9.27 -14.70
CA TYR A 185 -2.92 -8.04 -14.65
C TYR A 185 -2.61 -7.18 -13.42
N GLY A 186 -1.33 -7.03 -13.08
CA GLY A 186 -0.90 -6.20 -11.97
C GLY A 186 0.20 -6.83 -11.14
N GLU A 187 0.06 -6.74 -9.84
CA GLU A 187 1.02 -7.27 -8.85
C GLU A 187 0.27 -8.02 -7.75
N ASP A 188 0.85 -9.10 -7.27
CA ASP A 188 0.43 -9.79 -6.05
C ASP A 188 1.28 -9.33 -4.87
N ILE A 189 0.66 -9.03 -3.73
CA ILE A 189 1.37 -8.67 -2.50
C ILE A 189 1.62 -9.94 -1.70
N ILE A 190 2.89 -10.28 -1.51
CA ILE A 190 3.34 -11.45 -0.76
C ILE A 190 3.86 -11.14 0.64
N ALA A 191 4.18 -9.87 0.91
CA ALA A 191 4.56 -9.42 2.24
C ALA A 191 4.26 -7.94 2.45
N VAL A 192 4.03 -7.56 3.71
CA VAL A 192 3.91 -6.17 4.14
C VAL A 192 4.76 -5.97 5.38
N GLY A 193 5.62 -4.95 5.35
CA GLY A 193 6.36 -4.48 6.51
C GLY A 193 6.09 -3.01 6.76
N ARG A 194 6.02 -2.62 8.03
CA ARG A 194 5.77 -1.22 8.41
C ARG A 194 6.44 -0.84 9.71
N TYR A 195 6.60 0.45 9.93
CA TYR A 195 6.90 0.98 11.24
C TYR A 195 6.03 2.20 11.55
N TYR A 196 5.80 2.43 12.85
CA TYR A 196 5.11 3.59 13.40
C TYR A 196 6.06 4.34 14.34
N LEU A 197 6.34 5.60 14.03
CA LEU A 197 7.20 6.44 14.86
C LEU A 197 6.43 6.92 16.09
N ASP A 198 7.01 6.71 17.28
CA ASP A 198 6.64 7.46 18.49
C ASP A 198 7.50 8.73 18.56
N PRO A 199 6.92 9.92 18.33
CA PRO A 199 7.67 11.16 18.33
C PRO A 199 8.26 11.51 19.71
N LYS A 200 7.71 10.95 20.81
CA LYS A 200 8.17 11.24 22.18
C LYS A 200 9.50 10.55 22.47
N THR A 201 9.67 9.34 21.97
CA THR A 201 10.87 8.53 22.22
C THR A 201 11.83 8.51 21.03
N ASN A 202 11.42 9.03 19.87
CA ASN A 202 12.10 8.89 18.59
C ASN A 202 12.44 7.42 18.26
N ARG A 203 11.56 6.49 18.67
CA ARG A 203 11.65 5.08 18.34
C ARG A 203 10.45 4.69 17.50
N ALA A 204 10.59 3.69 16.64
CA ALA A 204 9.50 3.22 15.84
C ALA A 204 9.17 1.76 16.18
N GLU A 205 7.88 1.47 16.33
CA GLU A 205 7.39 0.11 16.42
C GLU A 205 7.40 -0.50 15.02
N VAL A 206 8.13 -1.61 14.83
CA VAL A 206 8.23 -2.32 13.55
C VAL A 206 7.45 -3.62 13.59
N ALA A 207 6.70 -3.87 12.52
CA ALA A 207 5.97 -5.11 12.35
C ALA A 207 5.90 -5.49 10.86
N PHE A 208 5.97 -6.79 10.56
CA PHE A 208 5.86 -7.29 9.19
C PHE A 208 5.25 -8.69 9.16
N VAL A 209 4.76 -9.06 8.00
CA VAL A 209 4.20 -10.37 7.72
C VAL A 209 4.59 -10.79 6.31
N VAL A 210 4.88 -12.08 6.15
CA VAL A 210 5.15 -12.73 4.87
C VAL A 210 4.13 -13.85 4.70
N ARG A 211 3.51 -13.92 3.53
CA ARG A 211 2.57 -14.99 3.17
C ARG A 211 3.23 -16.37 3.35
N ASP A 212 2.48 -17.32 3.84
CA ASP A 212 3.03 -18.60 4.34
C ASP A 212 3.84 -19.36 3.29
N ASP A 213 3.38 -19.39 2.04
CA ASP A 213 4.06 -20.02 0.90
C ASP A 213 5.35 -19.30 0.44
N TRP A 214 5.59 -18.08 0.94
CA TRP A 214 6.77 -17.26 0.67
C TRP A 214 7.70 -17.12 1.87
N GLN A 215 7.39 -17.75 3.00
CA GLN A 215 8.27 -17.74 4.17
C GLN A 215 9.54 -18.57 3.93
N ASN A 216 10.53 -18.39 4.80
CA ASN A 216 11.84 -19.09 4.77
C ASN A 216 12.68 -18.82 3.49
N ARG A 217 12.37 -17.78 2.72
CA ARG A 217 13.12 -17.34 1.52
C ARG A 217 13.92 -16.05 1.74
N GLY A 218 14.16 -15.66 3.00
CA GLY A 218 14.90 -14.44 3.33
C GLY A 218 14.11 -13.13 3.23
N ILE A 219 12.86 -13.17 2.77
CA ILE A 219 12.02 -11.96 2.52
C ILE A 219 11.83 -11.14 3.80
N GLY A 220 11.55 -11.77 4.94
CA GLY A 220 11.38 -11.07 6.22
C GLY A 220 12.67 -10.35 6.67
N THR A 221 13.81 -11.00 6.53
CA THR A 221 15.13 -10.41 6.86
C THR A 221 15.45 -9.25 5.94
N PHE A 222 15.18 -9.37 4.64
CA PHE A 222 15.36 -8.30 3.66
C PHE A 222 14.44 -7.11 3.96
N MET A 223 13.16 -7.38 4.28
CA MET A 223 12.17 -6.37 4.67
C MET A 223 12.65 -5.57 5.89
N LEU A 224 13.09 -6.27 6.94
CA LEU A 224 13.61 -5.61 8.16
C LEU A 224 14.84 -4.75 7.84
N LYS A 225 15.78 -5.25 7.03
CA LYS A 225 16.96 -4.49 6.59
C LYS A 225 16.56 -3.24 5.81
N HIS A 226 15.59 -3.36 4.90
CA HIS A 226 15.10 -2.25 4.11
C HIS A 226 14.42 -1.18 4.98
N LEU A 227 13.51 -1.57 5.87
CA LEU A 227 12.87 -0.68 6.85
C LEU A 227 13.92 -0.02 7.77
N THR A 228 14.96 -0.74 8.19
CA THR A 228 16.07 -0.19 8.97
C THR A 228 16.82 0.91 8.22
N ASN A 229 17.08 0.72 6.92
CA ASN A 229 17.74 1.72 6.10
C ASN A 229 16.87 2.99 5.95
N ILE A 230 15.56 2.82 5.80
CA ILE A 230 14.61 3.94 5.75
C ILE A 230 14.59 4.67 7.09
N ALA A 231 14.48 3.96 8.21
CA ALA A 231 14.47 4.54 9.56
C ALA A 231 15.75 5.33 9.87
N LYS A 232 16.92 4.81 9.46
CA LYS A 232 18.21 5.53 9.59
C LYS A 232 18.22 6.85 8.81
N ARG A 233 17.69 6.87 7.57
CA ARG A 233 17.58 8.11 6.78
C ARG A 233 16.64 9.13 7.43
N ASN A 234 15.62 8.64 8.13
CA ASN A 234 14.66 9.47 8.88
C ASN A 234 15.15 9.81 10.30
N ALA A 235 16.42 9.53 10.64
CA ALA A 235 17.05 9.80 11.93
C ALA A 235 16.31 9.17 13.13
N ILE A 236 15.65 8.01 12.94
CA ILE A 236 14.97 7.26 13.98
C ILE A 236 16.01 6.55 14.86
N ALA A 237 15.90 6.68 16.19
CA ALA A 237 16.90 6.18 17.14
C ALA A 237 16.94 4.64 17.25
N GLY A 238 15.86 3.96 16.95
CA GLY A 238 15.79 2.49 16.99
C GLY A 238 14.38 1.95 16.82
N PHE A 239 14.30 0.62 16.68
CA PHE A 239 13.03 -0.08 16.63
C PHE A 239 12.63 -0.67 17.98
N THR A 240 11.34 -0.76 18.19
CA THR A 240 10.69 -1.66 19.14
C THR A 240 9.85 -2.67 18.35
N ALA A 241 9.68 -3.87 18.87
CA ALA A 241 8.81 -4.87 18.28
C ALA A 241 8.22 -5.75 19.37
N GLU A 242 6.95 -6.07 19.27
CA GLU A 242 6.29 -7.08 20.10
C GLU A 242 6.26 -8.41 19.35
N VAL A 243 6.75 -9.47 20.00
CA VAL A 243 6.86 -10.79 19.38
C VAL A 243 6.44 -11.85 20.39
N LEU A 244 5.43 -12.64 20.05
CA LEU A 244 5.01 -13.75 20.89
C LEU A 244 6.16 -14.73 21.12
N ARG A 245 6.26 -15.28 22.33
CA ARG A 245 7.32 -16.21 22.74
C ARG A 245 7.43 -17.44 21.84
N GLU A 246 6.31 -17.91 21.31
CA GLU A 246 6.23 -19.06 20.43
C GLU A 246 6.72 -18.75 19.02
N ASN A 247 6.72 -17.49 18.61
CA ASN A 247 7.14 -17.06 17.26
C ASN A 247 8.67 -17.00 17.12
N ARG A 248 9.30 -18.16 17.22
CA ARG A 248 10.77 -18.30 17.12
C ARG A 248 11.33 -17.84 15.78
N ARG A 249 10.53 -17.95 14.71
CA ARG A 249 10.94 -17.49 13.36
C ARG A 249 11.15 -15.97 13.34
N MET A 250 10.22 -15.21 13.90
CA MET A 250 10.33 -13.75 13.98
C MET A 250 11.49 -13.34 14.89
N GLN A 251 11.66 -14.00 16.04
CA GLN A 251 12.80 -13.76 16.93
C GLN A 251 14.13 -13.98 16.19
N ALA A 252 14.26 -15.05 15.42
CA ALA A 252 15.44 -15.31 14.61
C ALA A 252 15.71 -14.20 13.60
N VAL A 253 14.69 -13.64 12.94
CA VAL A 253 14.85 -12.51 12.00
C VAL A 253 15.45 -11.30 12.73
N PHE A 254 14.97 -10.95 13.92
CA PHE A 254 15.55 -9.84 14.70
C PHE A 254 16.98 -10.13 15.16
N HIS A 255 17.26 -11.31 15.68
CA HIS A 255 18.61 -11.68 16.13
C HIS A 255 19.64 -11.72 14.99
N HIS A 256 19.23 -12.15 13.79
CA HIS A 256 20.10 -12.17 12.61
C HIS A 256 20.09 -10.86 11.80
N SER A 257 19.44 -9.81 12.30
CA SER A 257 19.33 -8.52 11.60
C SER A 257 20.64 -7.73 11.49
N GLY A 258 21.66 -8.11 12.29
CA GLY A 258 22.89 -7.32 12.44
C GLY A 258 22.71 -6.07 13.33
N LEU A 259 21.55 -5.87 13.93
CA LEU A 259 21.28 -4.79 14.88
C LEU A 259 21.58 -5.25 16.31
N LYS A 260 21.86 -4.28 17.20
CA LYS A 260 21.98 -4.58 18.63
C LYS A 260 20.59 -4.82 19.22
N VAL A 261 20.24 -6.05 19.49
CA VAL A 261 18.93 -6.47 20.02
C VAL A 261 19.01 -6.60 21.54
N ARG A 262 18.00 -6.07 22.23
CA ARG A 262 17.71 -6.31 23.65
C ARG A 262 16.31 -6.89 23.74
N SER A 263 16.17 -8.03 24.39
CA SER A 263 14.88 -8.68 24.60
C SER A 263 14.48 -8.58 26.07
N GLN A 264 13.20 -8.31 26.29
CA GLN A 264 12.59 -8.30 27.62
C GLN A 264 11.28 -9.06 27.55
N LEU A 265 11.03 -9.95 28.48
CA LEU A 265 9.75 -10.65 28.58
C LEU A 265 8.77 -9.79 29.36
N VAL A 266 7.62 -9.49 28.77
CA VAL A 266 6.52 -8.75 29.39
C VAL A 266 5.23 -9.55 29.15
N GLU A 267 4.58 -10.04 30.19
CA GLU A 267 3.26 -10.72 30.16
C GLU A 267 3.06 -11.73 28.99
N GLY A 268 4.10 -12.50 28.66
CA GLY A 268 4.04 -13.54 27.60
C GLY A 268 4.40 -13.09 26.20
N VAL A 269 4.83 -11.85 26.03
CA VAL A 269 5.31 -11.29 24.77
C VAL A 269 6.82 -11.06 24.80
#